data_42a2a274869fc1f507a509299e985ca8
#
_entry.id   42a2a274869fc1f507a509299e985ca8
#
_cell.length_a   1.000
_cell.length_b   1.000
_cell.length_c   1.000
_cell.angle_alpha   90.00
_cell.angle_beta   90.00
_cell.angle_gamma   90.00
#
_symmetry.space_group_name_H-M   'P 1'
#
loop_
_entity.id
_entity.type
_entity.pdbx_description
1 polymer ?
#
loop_
_entity_poly.entity_id
_entity_poly.type
_entity_poly.pdbx_seq_one_letter_code
_entity_poly.pdbx_strand_id
1 'polypeptide(L)'
;DTAKMPAYGRMALLDIEGLQAGVRVEMGEKRNVTDFALWKFSPPDEQRQMEWESPWGVGFPGWHLECSAMSVKYLGPFFDIHTGGEDHIMVHHPNEIAQTRACYGTDQSNFWMHCYFLQVKDEQTGEAGRMGKSVGNLLRLQALIDQGIDPLAWRFFCLGAHYRSKLNFSQESVAGAGRALDRLRAAVYEWGDPGTAVEGYLERFQAQINDDLNMPRALALTWELVKSDLPDADKKATVLEFDRVLGLDLASWQPAEEEVPLEILALVKRREQARQDKRWAEADALRDQVRELGYEIEDTGRGPQVRSR
;
A
#
# COMPACT_ATOMS: atom_id res chain seq x y z
N ASP A 1 21.44 -17.63 24.99
CA ASP A 1 21.09 -19.01 25.39
C ASP A 1 19.58 -19.12 25.45
N THR A 2 18.99 -19.62 24.36
CA THR A 2 17.53 -19.75 24.17
C THR A 2 16.92 -20.89 25.02
N ALA A 3 17.72 -21.84 25.48
CA ALA A 3 17.26 -22.89 26.38
C ALA A 3 16.76 -22.35 27.74
N LYS A 4 17.15 -21.10 28.09
CA LYS A 4 16.65 -20.40 29.29
C LYS A 4 15.29 -19.71 29.08
N MET A 5 14.72 -19.83 27.90
CA MET A 5 13.47 -19.20 27.48
C MET A 5 12.42 -20.25 27.09
N PRO A 6 11.65 -20.80 28.06
CA PRO A 6 10.71 -21.92 27.80
C PRO A 6 9.67 -21.64 26.71
N ALA A 7 9.36 -20.38 26.46
CA ALA A 7 8.40 -19.96 25.41
C ALA A 7 9.10 -19.52 24.11
N TYR A 8 10.40 -19.74 23.93
CA TYR A 8 11.10 -19.41 22.72
C TYR A 8 10.50 -20.17 21.52
N GLY A 9 10.32 -19.48 20.41
CA GLY A 9 9.76 -20.06 19.19
C GLY A 9 8.24 -20.28 19.21
N ARG A 10 7.52 -19.94 20.29
CA ARG A 10 6.07 -20.12 20.37
C ARG A 10 5.32 -19.40 19.23
N MET A 11 5.74 -18.21 18.85
CA MET A 11 5.14 -17.46 17.73
C MET A 11 5.26 -18.22 16.41
N ALA A 12 6.39 -18.86 16.17
CA ALA A 12 6.68 -19.59 14.95
C ALA A 12 6.16 -21.03 14.96
N LEU A 13 5.58 -21.49 16.07
CA LEU A 13 5.24 -22.91 16.31
C LEU A 13 6.46 -23.83 16.02
N LEU A 14 7.66 -23.38 16.41
CA LEU A 14 8.90 -24.09 16.13
C LEU A 14 8.91 -25.44 16.83
N ASP A 15 9.10 -26.50 16.06
CA ASP A 15 9.53 -27.80 16.56
C ASP A 15 11.04 -27.77 16.80
N ILE A 16 11.44 -27.38 18.01
CA ILE A 16 12.85 -27.23 18.38
C ILE A 16 13.59 -28.57 18.34
N GLU A 17 12.91 -29.68 18.68
CA GLU A 17 13.50 -31.00 18.68
C GLU A 17 13.80 -31.52 17.26
N GLY A 18 13.01 -31.09 16.26
CA GLY A 18 13.20 -31.46 14.87
C GLY A 18 14.24 -30.59 14.12
N LEU A 19 14.79 -29.53 14.75
CA LEU A 19 15.76 -28.65 14.09
C LEU A 19 17.12 -29.34 13.91
N GLN A 20 17.60 -29.33 12.66
CA GLN A 20 18.95 -29.82 12.33
C GLN A 20 20.01 -28.75 12.55
N ALA A 21 21.03 -29.07 13.33
CA ALA A 21 22.16 -28.17 13.57
C ALA A 21 22.97 -27.92 12.28
N GLY A 22 23.42 -26.67 12.07
CA GLY A 22 24.35 -26.32 10.99
C GLY A 22 23.73 -26.14 9.61
N VAL A 23 22.44 -26.39 9.40
CA VAL A 23 21.82 -26.30 8.06
C VAL A 23 21.71 -24.84 7.57
N ARG A 24 21.45 -23.89 8.45
CA ARG A 24 21.27 -22.48 8.10
C ARG A 24 22.40 -21.58 8.54
N VAL A 25 22.99 -21.85 9.68
CA VAL A 25 24.14 -21.12 10.25
C VAL A 25 25.01 -22.12 11.01
N GLU A 26 26.31 -22.05 10.81
CA GLU A 26 27.27 -22.88 11.55
C GLU A 26 27.07 -22.75 13.06
N MET A 27 27.25 -23.85 13.79
CA MET A 27 27.08 -23.88 15.25
C MET A 27 28.04 -22.92 15.95
N GLY A 28 29.30 -22.85 15.51
CA GLY A 28 30.32 -21.98 16.12
C GLY A 28 30.31 -22.09 17.63
N GLU A 29 30.19 -20.98 18.34
CA GLU A 29 30.12 -20.88 19.80
C GLU A 29 28.70 -21.11 20.39
N LYS A 30 27.71 -21.45 19.57
CA LYS A 30 26.35 -21.69 20.03
C LYS A 30 26.27 -22.95 20.89
N ARG A 31 25.50 -22.90 21.98
CA ARG A 31 25.22 -24.04 22.83
C ARG A 31 24.00 -24.82 22.34
N ASN A 32 23.01 -24.09 21.79
CA ASN A 32 21.77 -24.66 21.25
C ASN A 32 21.58 -24.21 19.79
N VAL A 33 20.90 -25.00 19.01
CA VAL A 33 20.64 -24.73 17.58
C VAL A 33 19.95 -23.36 17.38
N THR A 34 19.09 -22.99 18.29
CA THR A 34 18.31 -21.74 18.26
C THR A 34 19.04 -20.54 18.83
N ASP A 35 20.23 -20.71 19.44
CA ASP A 35 21.02 -19.59 19.95
C ASP A 35 21.40 -18.61 18.82
N PHE A 36 21.45 -17.34 19.13
CA PHE A 36 21.75 -16.28 18.17
C PHE A 36 22.71 -15.23 18.74
N ALA A 37 23.46 -14.60 17.84
CA ALA A 37 24.44 -13.60 18.22
C ALA A 37 23.77 -12.27 18.61
N LEU A 38 24.14 -11.73 19.77
CA LEU A 38 23.80 -10.36 20.16
C LEU A 38 24.81 -9.36 19.62
N TRP A 39 26.08 -9.73 19.59
CA TRP A 39 27.18 -8.94 19.05
C TRP A 39 27.96 -9.77 18.04
N LYS A 40 28.29 -9.18 16.91
CA LYS A 40 29.09 -9.79 15.87
C LYS A 40 30.40 -9.07 15.75
N PHE A 41 31.52 -9.80 15.68
CA PHE A 41 32.84 -9.21 15.53
C PHE A 41 33.09 -8.75 14.10
N SER A 42 33.75 -7.59 13.97
CA SER A 42 34.23 -7.14 12.68
C SER A 42 35.42 -8.00 12.25
N PRO A 43 35.56 -8.30 10.93
CA PRO A 43 36.76 -8.94 10.42
C PRO A 43 38.00 -8.10 10.74
N PRO A 44 39.13 -8.72 11.16
CA PRO A 44 40.34 -7.97 11.54
C PRO A 44 40.98 -7.22 10.35
N ASP A 45 40.69 -7.66 9.13
CA ASP A 45 41.31 -7.16 7.91
C ASP A 45 40.46 -6.14 7.15
N GLU A 46 39.24 -5.82 7.67
CA GLU A 46 38.31 -4.93 7.01
C GLU A 46 37.64 -4.00 8.02
N GLN A 47 37.76 -2.68 7.79
CA GLN A 47 37.00 -1.70 8.55
C GLN A 47 35.60 -1.56 7.97
N ARG A 48 34.58 -1.86 8.79
CA ARG A 48 33.18 -1.69 8.41
C ARG A 48 32.77 -0.23 8.55
N GLN A 49 31.79 0.20 7.74
CA GLN A 49 31.23 1.54 7.83
C GLN A 49 30.53 1.79 9.17
N MET A 50 29.92 0.72 9.75
CA MET A 50 29.21 0.78 11.05
C MET A 50 29.76 -0.32 11.95
N GLU A 51 30.66 0.04 12.85
CA GLU A 51 31.25 -0.81 13.88
C GLU A 51 31.62 0.04 15.09
N TRP A 52 31.65 -0.59 16.26
CA TRP A 52 31.91 0.08 17.51
C TRP A 52 32.81 -0.78 18.40
N GLU A 53 33.55 -0.13 19.30
CA GLU A 53 34.21 -0.80 20.39
C GLU A 53 33.17 -1.35 21.38
N SER A 54 33.43 -2.51 21.96
CA SER A 54 32.61 -3.12 22.98
C SER A 54 33.49 -3.83 24.00
N PRO A 55 32.95 -4.23 25.18
CA PRO A 55 33.68 -5.05 26.14
C PRO A 55 34.16 -6.40 25.59
N TRP A 56 33.59 -6.85 24.48
CA TRP A 56 33.91 -8.12 23.80
C TRP A 56 34.86 -7.94 22.63
N GLY A 57 35.06 -6.72 22.14
CA GLY A 57 35.86 -6.39 20.97
C GLY A 57 35.12 -5.50 19.97
N VAL A 58 35.83 -5.06 18.93
CA VAL A 58 35.25 -4.26 17.84
C VAL A 58 34.27 -5.08 17.05
N GLY A 59 33.10 -4.51 16.80
CA GLY A 59 32.05 -5.22 16.07
C GLY A 59 30.76 -4.41 15.95
N PHE A 60 29.65 -5.11 15.77
CA PHE A 60 28.35 -4.52 15.52
C PHE A 60 27.23 -5.39 16.13
N PRO A 61 26.07 -4.77 16.49
CA PRO A 61 24.94 -5.50 17.05
C PRO A 61 24.38 -6.52 16.04
N GLY A 62 23.83 -7.60 16.55
CA GLY A 62 22.99 -8.49 15.76
C GLY A 62 21.72 -7.77 15.32
N TRP A 63 21.23 -8.03 14.12
CA TRP A 63 20.05 -7.36 13.52
C TRP A 63 18.82 -7.33 14.45
N HIS A 64 18.55 -8.42 15.18
CA HIS A 64 17.43 -8.46 16.12
C HIS A 64 17.63 -7.49 17.30
N LEU A 65 18.86 -7.32 17.75
CA LEU A 65 19.19 -6.41 18.86
C LEU A 65 18.99 -4.95 18.45
N GLU A 66 19.27 -4.60 17.20
CA GLU A 66 19.02 -3.25 16.68
C GLU A 66 17.53 -2.90 16.81
N CYS A 67 16.64 -3.78 16.35
CA CYS A 67 15.20 -3.57 16.44
C CYS A 67 14.71 -3.53 17.88
N SER A 68 15.15 -4.44 18.75
CA SER A 68 14.80 -4.44 20.17
C SER A 68 15.23 -3.14 20.86
N ALA A 69 16.46 -2.70 20.63
CA ALA A 69 17.00 -1.50 21.26
C ALA A 69 16.31 -0.22 20.77
N MET A 70 16.03 -0.10 19.46
CA MET A 70 15.33 1.04 18.89
C MET A 70 13.88 1.10 19.38
N SER A 71 13.17 -0.02 19.39
CA SER A 71 11.79 -0.10 19.87
C SER A 71 11.71 0.32 21.34
N VAL A 72 12.57 -0.22 22.19
CA VAL A 72 12.61 0.14 23.63
C VAL A 72 12.93 1.62 23.83
N LYS A 73 13.86 2.17 23.04
CA LYS A 73 14.27 3.57 23.15
C LYS A 73 13.12 4.54 22.86
N TYR A 74 12.30 4.26 21.87
CA TYR A 74 11.29 5.21 21.38
C TYR A 74 9.87 4.90 21.87
N LEU A 75 9.55 3.62 22.12
CA LEU A 75 8.21 3.16 22.47
C LEU A 75 8.13 2.58 23.90
N GLY A 76 9.29 2.34 24.53
CA GLY A 76 9.37 1.65 25.81
C GLY A 76 9.45 0.11 25.64
N PRO A 77 9.61 -0.62 26.77
CA PRO A 77 9.82 -2.05 26.75
C PRO A 77 8.54 -2.86 26.41
N PHE A 78 7.41 -2.17 26.32
CA PHE A 78 6.12 -2.77 25.94
C PHE A 78 5.26 -1.74 25.22
N PHE A 79 4.73 -2.10 24.03
CA PHE A 79 3.91 -1.23 23.21
C PHE A 79 2.79 -2.04 22.51
N ASP A 80 1.90 -1.38 21.78
CA ASP A 80 0.68 -2.03 21.30
C ASP A 80 0.91 -2.95 20.09
N ILE A 81 1.54 -2.43 19.04
CA ILE A 81 1.62 -3.11 17.75
C ILE A 81 3.05 -3.14 17.23
N HIS A 82 3.56 -4.33 16.91
CA HIS A 82 4.81 -4.56 16.20
C HIS A 82 4.56 -5.22 14.86
N THR A 83 5.17 -4.70 13.80
CA THR A 83 4.91 -5.16 12.44
C THR A 83 6.17 -5.71 11.78
N GLY A 84 6.02 -6.65 10.84
CA GLY A 84 7.11 -7.17 10.04
C GLY A 84 6.63 -7.92 8.80
N GLY A 85 7.57 -8.43 8.01
CA GLY A 85 7.29 -9.37 6.96
C GLY A 85 7.02 -10.78 7.49
N GLU A 86 6.43 -11.64 6.68
CA GLU A 86 6.17 -13.04 7.04
C GLU A 86 7.44 -13.80 7.44
N ASP A 87 8.61 -13.40 6.92
CA ASP A 87 9.91 -13.98 7.25
C ASP A 87 10.38 -13.69 8.68
N HIS A 88 9.82 -12.68 9.34
CA HIS A 88 10.15 -12.34 10.71
C HIS A 88 9.52 -13.30 11.73
N ILE A 89 8.45 -14.00 11.36
CA ILE A 89 7.75 -14.95 12.23
C ILE A 89 8.69 -16.04 12.74
N MET A 90 9.54 -16.57 11.85
CA MET A 90 10.33 -17.75 12.15
C MET A 90 11.54 -17.50 13.03
N VAL A 91 12.16 -16.30 12.94
CA VAL A 91 13.43 -16.04 13.62
C VAL A 91 13.49 -14.65 14.24
N HIS A 92 13.19 -13.59 13.46
CA HIS A 92 13.48 -12.22 13.87
C HIS A 92 12.67 -11.81 15.09
N HIS A 93 11.35 -11.89 15.02
CA HIS A 93 10.48 -11.53 16.15
C HIS A 93 10.59 -12.46 17.36
N PRO A 94 10.75 -13.79 17.22
CA PRO A 94 11.08 -14.64 18.35
C PRO A 94 12.35 -14.23 19.10
N ASN A 95 13.37 -13.73 18.37
CA ASN A 95 14.60 -13.25 18.96
C ASN A 95 14.42 -11.91 19.68
N GLU A 96 13.63 -10.99 19.13
CA GLU A 96 13.28 -9.75 19.80
C GLU A 96 12.48 -9.99 21.09
N ILE A 97 11.50 -10.90 21.06
CA ILE A 97 10.76 -11.32 22.26
C ILE A 97 11.73 -11.88 23.32
N ALA A 98 12.65 -12.76 22.92
CA ALA A 98 13.63 -13.33 23.83
C ALA A 98 14.52 -12.27 24.47
N GLN A 99 14.98 -11.28 23.70
CA GLN A 99 15.79 -10.16 24.17
C GLN A 99 15.02 -9.28 25.17
N THR A 100 13.78 -8.91 24.84
CA THR A 100 12.97 -8.04 25.67
C THR A 100 12.51 -8.72 26.94
N ARG A 101 12.17 -10.01 26.88
CA ARG A 101 11.91 -10.82 28.10
C ARG A 101 13.11 -10.93 28.99
N ALA A 102 14.30 -11.16 28.43
CA ALA A 102 15.52 -11.29 29.23
C ALA A 102 15.91 -9.97 29.92
N CYS A 103 15.68 -8.83 29.26
CA CYS A 103 16.06 -7.51 29.80
C CYS A 103 14.99 -6.88 30.68
N TYR A 104 13.72 -7.00 30.29
CA TYR A 104 12.62 -6.21 30.86
C TYR A 104 11.45 -7.05 31.39
N GLY A 105 11.45 -8.35 31.15
CA GLY A 105 10.36 -9.25 31.60
C GLY A 105 9.07 -9.12 30.80
N THR A 106 9.09 -8.48 29.61
CA THR A 106 7.92 -8.26 28.75
C THR A 106 8.08 -8.96 27.39
N ASP A 107 6.97 -9.16 26.69
CA ASP A 107 6.94 -9.72 25.32
C ASP A 107 7.07 -8.66 24.24
N GLN A 108 7.44 -7.44 24.59
CA GLN A 108 7.66 -6.30 23.75
C GLN A 108 6.37 -5.72 23.14
N SER A 109 5.41 -6.51 22.65
CA SER A 109 4.19 -6.00 22.02
C SER A 109 2.98 -6.89 22.30
N ASN A 110 1.78 -6.26 22.32
CA ASN A 110 0.50 -6.94 22.41
C ASN A 110 0.14 -7.67 21.10
N PHE A 111 0.32 -6.97 19.97
CA PHE A 111 -0.06 -7.46 18.65
C PHE A 111 1.17 -7.53 17.74
N TRP A 112 1.35 -8.70 17.15
CA TRP A 112 2.40 -8.97 16.17
C TRP A 112 1.76 -9.14 14.81
N MET A 113 1.94 -8.18 13.91
CA MET A 113 1.31 -8.18 12.60
C MET A 113 2.34 -8.50 11.51
N HIS A 114 2.01 -9.44 10.65
CA HIS A 114 2.91 -9.89 9.59
C HIS A 114 2.27 -9.72 8.21
N CYS A 115 2.92 -8.94 7.35
CA CYS A 115 2.50 -8.78 5.97
C CYS A 115 3.20 -9.83 5.09
N TYR A 116 2.44 -10.41 4.17
CA TYR A 116 3.02 -11.26 3.14
C TYR A 116 3.76 -10.43 2.09
N PHE A 117 4.69 -11.09 1.40
CA PHE A 117 5.53 -10.41 0.42
C PHE A 117 4.76 -10.02 -0.83
N LEU A 118 5.16 -8.86 -1.37
CA LEU A 118 4.90 -8.52 -2.76
C LEU A 118 5.72 -9.46 -3.66
N GLN A 119 5.03 -10.12 -4.58
CA GLN A 119 5.63 -10.99 -5.58
C GLN A 119 5.67 -10.29 -6.93
N VAL A 120 6.78 -10.45 -7.64
CA VAL A 120 6.94 -9.96 -9.01
C VAL A 120 7.06 -11.16 -9.93
N LYS A 121 6.30 -11.19 -11.01
CA LYS A 121 6.48 -12.21 -12.03
C LYS A 121 7.82 -12.01 -12.73
N ASP A 122 8.60 -13.07 -12.80
CA ASP A 122 9.75 -13.13 -13.68
C ASP A 122 9.27 -13.18 -15.13
N GLU A 123 9.72 -12.26 -15.97
CA GLU A 123 9.29 -12.15 -17.37
C GLU A 123 9.74 -13.33 -18.23
N GLN A 124 10.81 -14.01 -17.84
CA GLN A 124 11.39 -15.12 -18.61
C GLN A 124 10.77 -16.47 -18.23
N THR A 125 10.55 -16.69 -16.94
CA THR A 125 10.02 -17.97 -16.45
C THR A 125 8.51 -17.95 -16.21
N GLY A 126 7.92 -16.77 -16.06
CA GLY A 126 6.50 -16.58 -15.67
C GLY A 126 6.22 -16.92 -14.20
N GLU A 127 7.23 -17.33 -13.44
CA GLU A 127 7.10 -17.67 -12.02
C GLU A 127 7.06 -16.41 -11.14
N ALA A 128 6.21 -16.44 -10.13
CA ALA A 128 6.13 -15.37 -9.15
C ALA A 128 7.25 -15.53 -8.12
N GLY A 129 8.12 -14.53 -8.02
CA GLY A 129 9.26 -14.51 -7.10
C GLY A 129 9.23 -13.29 -6.17
N ARG A 130 10.04 -13.36 -5.11
CA ARG A 130 10.23 -12.24 -4.18
C ARG A 130 10.91 -11.07 -4.88
N MET A 131 10.40 -9.85 -4.66
CA MET A 131 11.11 -8.62 -5.04
C MET A 131 12.33 -8.41 -4.13
N GLY A 132 13.49 -8.08 -4.68
CA GLY A 132 14.67 -7.79 -3.88
C GLY A 132 15.84 -7.22 -4.67
N LYS A 133 16.73 -6.49 -3.99
CA LYS A 133 17.93 -5.91 -4.59
C LYS A 133 18.84 -6.97 -5.19
N SER A 134 18.97 -8.11 -4.50
CA SER A 134 19.83 -9.23 -4.94
C SER A 134 19.32 -9.92 -6.19
N VAL A 135 18.03 -9.78 -6.49
CA VAL A 135 17.39 -10.35 -7.70
C VAL A 135 17.37 -9.35 -8.86
N GLY A 136 17.70 -8.06 -8.59
CA GLY A 136 17.70 -7.01 -9.61
C GLY A 136 16.33 -6.51 -10.05
N ASN A 137 15.26 -6.98 -9.41
CA ASN A 137 13.85 -6.65 -9.74
C ASN A 137 13.21 -5.65 -8.76
N LEU A 138 14.03 -4.83 -8.07
CA LEU A 138 13.53 -3.84 -7.12
C LEU A 138 12.84 -2.70 -7.85
N LEU A 139 11.53 -2.59 -7.65
CA LEU A 139 10.73 -1.47 -8.12
C LEU A 139 10.59 -0.43 -7.01
N ARG A 140 10.90 0.83 -7.32
CA ARG A 140 10.65 1.97 -6.44
C ARG A 140 9.34 2.64 -6.83
N LEU A 141 8.64 3.24 -5.88
CA LEU A 141 7.44 4.03 -6.17
C LEU A 141 7.72 5.14 -7.20
N GLN A 142 8.90 5.76 -7.14
CA GLN A 142 9.32 6.77 -8.13
C GLN A 142 9.28 6.24 -9.56
N ALA A 143 9.63 4.97 -9.79
CA ALA A 143 9.56 4.40 -11.13
C ALA A 143 8.14 4.26 -11.69
N LEU A 144 7.12 4.15 -10.81
CA LEU A 144 5.72 4.20 -11.22
C LEU A 144 5.29 5.64 -11.52
N ILE A 145 5.73 6.60 -10.71
CA ILE A 145 5.46 8.03 -10.91
C ILE A 145 6.08 8.52 -12.23
N ASP A 146 7.31 8.12 -12.52
CA ASP A 146 8.02 8.49 -13.75
C ASP A 146 7.32 7.93 -15.02
N GLN A 147 6.49 6.89 -14.84
CA GLN A 147 5.61 6.32 -15.88
C GLN A 147 4.22 6.96 -15.92
N GLY A 148 3.98 8.01 -15.15
CA GLY A 148 2.69 8.70 -15.07
C GLY A 148 1.63 7.97 -14.25
N ILE A 149 2.02 6.99 -13.43
CA ILE A 149 1.10 6.27 -12.55
C ILE A 149 0.95 7.06 -11.24
N ASP A 150 -0.30 7.38 -10.88
CA ASP A 150 -0.63 8.03 -9.61
C ASP A 150 -0.17 7.14 -8.42
N PRO A 151 0.56 7.67 -7.44
CA PRO A 151 0.94 6.94 -6.23
C PRO A 151 -0.24 6.32 -5.48
N LEU A 152 -1.41 6.94 -5.51
CA LEU A 152 -2.61 6.40 -4.88
C LEU A 152 -3.21 5.21 -5.64
N ALA A 153 -2.91 5.05 -6.95
CA ALA A 153 -3.22 3.82 -7.67
C ALA A 153 -2.46 2.61 -7.09
N TRP A 154 -1.20 2.81 -6.67
CA TRP A 154 -0.44 1.81 -5.94
C TRP A 154 -1.09 1.48 -4.59
N ARG A 155 -1.50 2.50 -3.82
CA ARG A 155 -2.23 2.28 -2.56
C ARG A 155 -3.52 1.50 -2.80
N PHE A 156 -4.32 1.90 -3.79
CA PHE A 156 -5.56 1.22 -4.14
C PHE A 156 -5.32 -0.25 -4.54
N PHE A 157 -4.25 -0.52 -5.30
CA PHE A 157 -3.82 -1.87 -5.64
C PHE A 157 -3.51 -2.70 -4.39
N CYS A 158 -2.74 -2.15 -3.44
CA CYS A 158 -2.42 -2.83 -2.19
C CYS A 158 -3.66 -3.13 -1.34
N LEU A 159 -4.64 -2.20 -1.27
CA LEU A 159 -5.90 -2.39 -0.56
C LEU A 159 -6.77 -3.50 -1.18
N GLY A 160 -6.53 -3.87 -2.45
CA GLY A 160 -7.21 -4.96 -3.14
C GLY A 160 -6.87 -6.36 -2.63
N ALA A 161 -5.83 -6.51 -1.80
CA ALA A 161 -5.45 -7.79 -1.20
C ALA A 161 -5.45 -7.70 0.33
N HIS A 162 -5.75 -8.83 0.98
CA HIS A 162 -5.56 -8.93 2.42
C HIS A 162 -4.07 -8.97 2.75
N TYR A 163 -3.61 -8.25 3.78
CA TYR A 163 -2.18 -8.17 4.12
C TYR A 163 -1.53 -9.52 4.46
N ARG A 164 -2.34 -10.53 4.84
CA ARG A 164 -1.90 -11.92 5.03
C ARG A 164 -1.94 -12.76 3.74
N SER A 165 -2.09 -12.13 2.59
CA SER A 165 -2.09 -12.81 1.29
C SER A 165 -0.97 -12.28 0.41
N LYS A 166 -0.38 -13.15 -0.39
CA LYS A 166 0.62 -12.76 -1.37
C LYS A 166 0.00 -11.84 -2.41
N LEU A 167 0.63 -10.70 -2.66
CA LEU A 167 0.19 -9.73 -3.64
C LEU A 167 1.08 -9.83 -4.89
N ASN A 168 0.50 -10.21 -6.02
CA ASN A 168 1.21 -10.34 -7.28
C ASN A 168 1.22 -9.01 -8.02
N PHE A 169 2.39 -8.42 -8.16
CA PHE A 169 2.61 -7.19 -8.88
C PHE A 169 2.75 -7.45 -10.38
N SER A 170 2.06 -6.64 -11.18
CA SER A 170 2.38 -6.35 -12.57
C SER A 170 2.01 -4.90 -12.88
N GLN A 171 2.64 -4.30 -13.88
CA GLN A 171 2.29 -2.94 -14.30
C GLN A 171 0.82 -2.84 -14.72
N GLU A 172 0.31 -3.87 -15.41
CA GLU A 172 -1.09 -3.97 -15.82
C GLU A 172 -2.04 -3.98 -14.62
N SER A 173 -1.70 -4.73 -13.55
CA SER A 173 -2.50 -4.78 -12.32
C SER A 173 -2.60 -3.43 -11.64
N VAL A 174 -1.49 -2.69 -11.55
CA VAL A 174 -1.48 -1.34 -10.96
C VAL A 174 -2.21 -0.34 -11.86
N ALA A 175 -2.03 -0.40 -13.18
CA ALA A 175 -2.78 0.42 -14.12
C ALA A 175 -4.29 0.12 -14.06
N GLY A 176 -4.67 -1.16 -13.89
CA GLY A 176 -6.06 -1.56 -13.64
C GLY A 176 -6.64 -0.97 -12.36
N ALA A 177 -5.85 -0.96 -11.29
CA ALA A 177 -6.21 -0.32 -10.02
C ALA A 177 -6.34 1.21 -10.17
N GLY A 178 -5.46 1.85 -10.94
CA GLY A 178 -5.55 3.26 -11.29
C GLY A 178 -6.86 3.59 -11.96
N ARG A 179 -7.22 2.89 -13.03
CA ARG A 179 -8.52 3.07 -13.71
C ARG A 179 -9.72 2.87 -12.79
N ALA A 180 -9.61 1.97 -11.81
CA ALA A 180 -10.68 1.77 -10.82
C ALA A 180 -10.76 2.95 -9.85
N LEU A 181 -9.62 3.44 -9.38
CA LEU A 181 -9.54 4.63 -8.52
C LEU A 181 -10.10 5.87 -9.24
N ASP A 182 -9.75 6.08 -10.52
CA ASP A 182 -10.24 7.20 -11.31
C ASP A 182 -11.76 7.17 -11.45
N ARG A 183 -12.35 5.98 -11.69
CA ARG A 183 -13.81 5.83 -11.71
C ARG A 183 -14.46 6.16 -10.36
N LEU A 184 -13.84 5.76 -9.25
CA LEU A 184 -14.33 6.10 -7.91
C LEU A 184 -14.27 7.61 -7.66
N ARG A 185 -13.15 8.23 -7.98
CA ARG A 185 -12.92 9.67 -7.84
C ARG A 185 -13.90 10.49 -8.70
N ALA A 186 -14.09 10.10 -9.95
CA ALA A 186 -15.04 10.75 -10.85
C ALA A 186 -16.46 10.69 -10.29
N ALA A 187 -16.91 9.52 -9.83
CA ALA A 187 -18.24 9.37 -9.22
C ALA A 187 -18.40 10.27 -7.98
N VAL A 188 -17.42 10.27 -7.06
CA VAL A 188 -17.44 11.12 -5.85
C VAL A 188 -17.45 12.61 -6.19
N TYR A 189 -16.73 13.02 -7.23
CA TYR A 189 -16.70 14.40 -7.71
C TYR A 189 -18.06 14.83 -8.29
N GLU A 190 -18.67 13.97 -9.12
CA GLU A 190 -19.95 14.22 -9.77
C GLU A 190 -21.12 14.32 -8.81
N TRP A 191 -21.05 13.67 -7.65
CA TRP A 191 -22.12 13.67 -6.63
C TRP A 191 -22.36 15.05 -5.97
N GLY A 192 -21.55 16.06 -6.24
CA GLY A 192 -21.72 17.42 -5.70
C GLY A 192 -21.36 17.51 -4.21
N ASP A 193 -22.16 18.23 -3.44
CA ASP A 193 -21.92 18.41 -2.00
C ASP A 193 -22.33 17.19 -1.20
N PRO A 194 -21.62 16.86 -0.09
CA PRO A 194 -21.96 15.72 0.75
C PRO A 194 -23.25 15.96 1.55
N GLY A 195 -24.07 14.94 1.67
CA GLY A 195 -25.29 14.90 2.49
C GLY A 195 -25.03 14.30 3.87
N THR A 196 -25.84 13.30 4.23
CA THR A 196 -25.74 12.59 5.51
C THR A 196 -25.18 11.20 5.30
N ALA A 197 -24.12 10.84 6.06
CA ALA A 197 -23.57 9.52 5.99
C ALA A 197 -24.57 8.44 6.47
N VAL A 198 -24.61 7.31 5.76
CA VAL A 198 -25.57 6.23 5.99
C VAL A 198 -25.02 5.27 7.05
N GLU A 199 -25.56 5.30 8.26
CA GLU A 199 -25.07 4.56 9.42
C GLU A 199 -24.90 3.06 9.14
N GLY A 200 -25.87 2.42 8.51
CA GLY A 200 -25.80 0.99 8.19
C GLY A 200 -24.61 0.61 7.27
N TYR A 201 -24.15 1.52 6.42
CA TYR A 201 -22.93 1.33 5.63
C TYR A 201 -21.67 1.58 6.45
N LEU A 202 -21.68 2.55 7.37
CA LEU A 202 -20.55 2.81 8.28
C LEU A 202 -20.30 1.61 9.21
N GLU A 203 -21.35 1.07 9.81
CA GLU A 203 -21.26 -0.13 10.66
C GLU A 203 -20.71 -1.34 9.90
N ARG A 204 -21.21 -1.58 8.68
CA ARG A 204 -20.72 -2.67 7.83
C ARG A 204 -19.26 -2.48 7.43
N PHE A 205 -18.85 -1.25 7.12
CA PHE A 205 -17.46 -0.94 6.78
C PHE A 205 -16.55 -1.16 8.00
N GLN A 206 -16.94 -0.66 9.16
CA GLN A 206 -16.20 -0.86 10.40
C GLN A 206 -16.08 -2.34 10.75
N ALA A 207 -17.12 -3.14 10.52
CA ALA A 207 -17.06 -4.58 10.74
C ALA A 207 -15.99 -5.26 9.86
N GLN A 208 -15.81 -4.82 8.60
CA GLN A 208 -14.74 -5.36 7.74
C GLN A 208 -13.35 -4.92 8.21
N ILE A 209 -13.21 -3.68 8.69
CA ILE A 209 -11.93 -3.21 9.24
C ILE A 209 -11.58 -3.95 10.53
N ASN A 210 -12.56 -4.19 11.38
CA ASN A 210 -12.38 -4.91 12.65
C ASN A 210 -12.17 -6.44 12.45
N ASP A 211 -12.49 -6.97 11.26
CA ASP A 211 -12.23 -8.35 10.85
C ASP A 211 -10.82 -8.47 10.25
N ASP A 212 -9.81 -8.27 11.09
CA ASP A 212 -8.38 -8.39 10.73
C ASP A 212 -7.99 -7.51 9.52
N LEU A 213 -8.46 -6.28 9.49
CA LEU A 213 -8.21 -5.31 8.41
C LEU A 213 -8.57 -5.87 7.01
N ASN A 214 -9.77 -6.40 6.87
CA ASN A 214 -10.22 -7.03 5.63
C ASN A 214 -10.52 -6.00 4.53
N MET A 215 -9.45 -5.36 4.05
CA MET A 215 -9.53 -4.28 3.06
C MET A 215 -10.19 -4.68 1.73
N PRO A 216 -10.00 -5.90 1.20
CA PRO A 216 -10.73 -6.33 0.00
C PRO A 216 -12.26 -6.28 0.16
N ARG A 217 -12.77 -6.70 1.33
CA ARG A 217 -14.21 -6.62 1.63
C ARG A 217 -14.67 -5.19 1.85
N ALA A 218 -13.84 -4.36 2.49
CA ALA A 218 -14.13 -2.93 2.65
C ALA A 218 -14.23 -2.22 1.28
N LEU A 219 -13.33 -2.52 0.33
CA LEU A 219 -13.43 -2.01 -1.05
C LEU A 219 -14.65 -2.56 -1.79
N ALA A 220 -15.00 -3.83 -1.62
CA ALA A 220 -16.22 -4.39 -2.21
C ALA A 220 -17.47 -3.66 -1.72
N LEU A 221 -17.54 -3.35 -0.41
CA LEU A 221 -18.61 -2.57 0.17
C LEU A 221 -18.64 -1.12 -0.37
N THR A 222 -17.48 -0.53 -0.61
CA THR A 222 -17.39 0.79 -1.26
C THR A 222 -18.03 0.77 -2.64
N TRP A 223 -17.75 -0.24 -3.45
CA TRP A 223 -18.39 -0.41 -4.77
C TRP A 223 -19.89 -0.75 -4.70
N GLU A 224 -20.31 -1.45 -3.67
CA GLU A 224 -21.75 -1.67 -3.41
C GLU A 224 -22.46 -0.35 -3.14
N LEU A 225 -21.88 0.52 -2.28
CA LEU A 225 -22.38 1.86 -2.00
C LEU A 225 -22.46 2.71 -3.27
N VAL A 226 -21.39 2.74 -4.08
CA VAL A 226 -21.35 3.49 -5.35
C VAL A 226 -22.51 3.10 -6.28
N LYS A 227 -22.84 1.81 -6.34
CA LYS A 227 -23.88 1.24 -7.21
C LYS A 227 -25.29 1.26 -6.60
N SER A 228 -25.46 1.67 -5.36
CA SER A 228 -26.74 1.69 -4.68
C SER A 228 -27.64 2.79 -5.21
N ASP A 229 -28.96 2.67 -4.92
CA ASP A 229 -29.97 3.67 -5.29
C ASP A 229 -30.09 4.79 -4.25
N LEU A 230 -29.13 4.93 -3.32
CA LEU A 230 -29.09 6.01 -2.35
C LEU A 230 -28.88 7.37 -3.03
N PRO A 231 -29.33 8.49 -2.40
CA PRO A 231 -29.02 9.82 -2.90
C PRO A 231 -27.50 10.03 -3.03
N ASP A 232 -27.06 10.66 -4.10
CA ASP A 232 -25.63 10.87 -4.38
C ASP A 232 -24.92 11.67 -3.26
N ALA A 233 -25.60 12.66 -2.68
CA ALA A 233 -25.09 13.40 -1.54
C ALA A 233 -24.77 12.49 -0.32
N ASP A 234 -25.66 11.52 -0.03
CA ASP A 234 -25.48 10.58 1.09
C ASP A 234 -24.41 9.53 0.78
N LYS A 235 -24.32 9.05 -0.48
CA LYS A 235 -23.19 8.23 -0.93
C LYS A 235 -21.88 8.95 -0.72
N LYS A 236 -21.79 10.23 -1.13
CA LYS A 236 -20.59 11.04 -0.96
C LYS A 236 -20.20 11.15 0.50
N ALA A 237 -21.13 11.56 1.37
CA ALA A 237 -20.87 11.67 2.80
C ALA A 237 -20.35 10.34 3.38
N THR A 238 -20.95 9.22 2.99
CA THR A 238 -20.57 7.89 3.47
C THR A 238 -19.19 7.46 2.98
N VAL A 239 -18.89 7.63 1.69
CA VAL A 239 -17.60 7.21 1.14
C VAL A 239 -16.46 8.09 1.66
N LEU A 240 -16.69 9.35 1.98
CA LEU A 240 -15.70 10.21 2.61
C LEU A 240 -15.33 9.74 4.03
N GLU A 241 -16.30 9.18 4.78
CA GLU A 241 -15.97 8.51 6.05
C GLU A 241 -15.14 7.24 5.83
N PHE A 242 -15.43 6.44 4.79
CA PHE A 242 -14.60 5.29 4.43
C PHE A 242 -13.18 5.73 4.07
N ASP A 243 -13.04 6.87 3.40
CA ASP A 243 -11.75 7.38 2.94
C ASP A 243 -10.81 7.79 4.08
N ARG A 244 -11.33 8.06 5.28
CA ARG A 244 -10.50 8.24 6.49
C ARG A 244 -9.63 7.02 6.80
N VAL A 245 -10.04 5.83 6.35
CA VAL A 245 -9.28 4.59 6.45
C VAL A 245 -8.62 4.23 5.12
N LEU A 246 -9.33 4.36 4.00
CA LEU A 246 -8.81 4.04 2.68
C LEU A 246 -7.64 4.94 2.29
N GLY A 247 -7.72 6.25 2.61
CA GLY A 247 -6.66 7.23 2.36
C GLY A 247 -6.39 7.42 0.87
N LEU A 248 -7.43 7.57 0.07
CA LEU A 248 -7.38 7.71 -1.39
C LEU A 248 -7.53 9.16 -1.84
N ASP A 249 -7.67 10.07 -0.87
CA ASP A 249 -7.80 11.52 -1.08
C ASP A 249 -9.02 11.90 -1.97
N LEU A 250 -10.15 11.22 -1.72
CA LEU A 250 -11.36 11.38 -2.52
C LEU A 250 -11.99 12.76 -2.37
N ALA A 251 -11.81 13.41 -1.23
CA ALA A 251 -12.42 14.73 -0.94
C ALA A 251 -11.78 15.86 -1.74
N SER A 252 -10.45 15.80 -1.95
CA SER A 252 -9.68 16.90 -2.59
C SER A 252 -9.48 16.68 -4.08
N TRP A 253 -9.71 15.46 -4.57
CA TRP A 253 -9.47 15.14 -5.96
C TRP A 253 -10.39 15.93 -6.90
N GLN A 254 -9.78 16.48 -7.94
CA GLN A 254 -10.46 17.13 -9.04
C GLN A 254 -9.95 16.54 -10.36
N PRO A 255 -10.79 16.42 -11.38
CA PRO A 255 -10.31 16.04 -12.70
C PRO A 255 -9.23 17.03 -13.13
N ALA A 256 -8.16 16.51 -13.76
CA ALA A 256 -7.17 17.39 -14.37
C ALA A 256 -7.89 18.35 -15.32
N GLU A 257 -7.66 19.65 -15.15
CA GLU A 257 -8.08 20.62 -16.18
C GLU A 257 -7.32 20.25 -17.46
N GLU A 258 -8.01 19.62 -18.42
CA GLU A 258 -7.46 19.51 -19.75
C GLU A 258 -7.26 20.94 -20.26
N GLU A 259 -6.01 21.33 -20.46
CA GLU A 259 -5.71 22.57 -21.20
C GLU A 259 -6.22 22.40 -22.63
N VAL A 260 -7.49 22.73 -22.82
CA VAL A 260 -8.07 22.74 -24.17
C VAL A 260 -7.42 23.89 -24.93
N PRO A 261 -6.76 23.62 -26.07
CA PRO A 261 -6.12 24.67 -26.84
C PRO A 261 -7.08 25.83 -27.17
N LEU A 262 -6.59 27.05 -27.11
CA LEU A 262 -7.41 28.24 -27.37
C LEU A 262 -8.14 28.16 -28.71
N GLU A 263 -7.55 27.50 -29.69
CA GLU A 263 -8.16 27.25 -31.01
C GLU A 263 -9.45 26.42 -30.88
N ILE A 264 -9.42 25.36 -30.10
CA ILE A 264 -10.59 24.48 -29.83
C ILE A 264 -11.67 25.26 -29.09
N LEU A 265 -11.28 26.02 -28.04
CA LEU A 265 -12.21 26.84 -27.29
C LEU A 265 -12.89 27.89 -28.20
N ALA A 266 -12.15 28.45 -29.16
CA ALA A 266 -12.69 29.41 -30.14
C ALA A 266 -13.73 28.74 -31.09
N LEU A 267 -13.47 27.48 -31.52
CA LEU A 267 -14.41 26.71 -32.33
C LEU A 267 -15.68 26.38 -31.54
N VAL A 268 -15.55 25.98 -30.27
CA VAL A 268 -16.68 25.68 -29.39
C VAL A 268 -17.54 26.95 -29.18
N LYS A 269 -16.94 28.08 -28.92
CA LYS A 269 -17.66 29.35 -28.76
C LYS A 269 -18.40 29.75 -30.04
N ARG A 270 -17.80 29.59 -31.22
CA ARG A 270 -18.44 29.84 -32.51
C ARG A 270 -19.61 28.87 -32.74
N ARG A 271 -19.47 27.59 -32.38
CA ARG A 271 -20.55 26.62 -32.45
C ARG A 271 -21.74 27.04 -31.59
N GLU A 272 -21.50 27.45 -30.35
CA GLU A 272 -22.57 27.93 -29.47
C GLU A 272 -23.29 29.16 -30.04
N GLN A 273 -22.58 30.11 -30.60
CA GLN A 273 -23.18 31.23 -31.27
C GLN A 273 -24.03 30.80 -32.48
N ALA A 274 -23.52 29.88 -33.30
CA ALA A 274 -24.29 29.33 -34.43
C ALA A 274 -25.58 28.63 -33.99
N ARG A 275 -25.55 27.91 -32.84
CA ARG A 275 -26.75 27.28 -32.25
C ARG A 275 -27.77 28.30 -31.75
N GLN A 276 -27.30 29.35 -31.09
CA GLN A 276 -28.17 30.45 -30.62
C GLN A 276 -28.85 31.16 -31.81
N ASP A 277 -28.11 31.32 -32.92
CA ASP A 277 -28.62 31.92 -34.15
C ASP A 277 -29.42 30.94 -35.02
N LYS A 278 -29.62 29.69 -34.54
CA LYS A 278 -30.30 28.60 -35.26
C LYS A 278 -29.65 28.20 -36.59
N ARG A 279 -28.35 28.45 -36.75
CA ARG A 279 -27.55 28.09 -37.93
C ARG A 279 -26.99 26.66 -37.72
N TRP A 280 -27.90 25.67 -37.79
CA TRP A 280 -27.60 24.29 -37.42
C TRP A 280 -26.50 23.65 -38.24
N ALA A 281 -26.52 23.85 -39.57
CA ALA A 281 -25.49 23.30 -40.47
C ALA A 281 -24.08 23.83 -40.16
N GLU A 282 -23.94 25.10 -39.75
CA GLU A 282 -22.65 25.65 -39.32
C GLU A 282 -22.24 25.10 -37.96
N ALA A 283 -23.17 24.92 -37.02
CA ALA A 283 -22.88 24.33 -35.71
C ALA A 283 -22.38 22.87 -35.85
N ASP A 284 -22.96 22.08 -36.73
CA ASP A 284 -22.54 20.70 -37.02
C ASP A 284 -21.14 20.68 -37.66
N ALA A 285 -20.87 21.53 -38.63
CA ALA A 285 -19.55 21.63 -39.26
C ALA A 285 -18.44 22.02 -38.24
N LEU A 286 -18.73 22.92 -37.32
CA LEU A 286 -17.80 23.30 -36.25
C LEU A 286 -17.57 22.14 -35.24
N ARG A 287 -18.60 21.35 -34.98
CA ARG A 287 -18.46 20.14 -34.15
C ARG A 287 -17.56 19.10 -34.83
N ASP A 288 -17.72 18.90 -36.12
CA ASP A 288 -16.89 17.98 -36.89
C ASP A 288 -15.43 18.45 -36.94
N GLN A 289 -15.17 19.78 -37.09
CA GLN A 289 -13.82 20.34 -37.01
C GLN A 289 -13.16 20.07 -35.65
N VAL A 290 -13.88 20.25 -34.53
CA VAL A 290 -13.37 19.94 -33.21
C VAL A 290 -13.04 18.44 -33.09
N ARG A 291 -13.88 17.59 -33.69
CA ARG A 291 -13.65 16.13 -33.72
C ARG A 291 -12.41 15.74 -34.55
N GLU A 292 -12.19 16.38 -35.70
CA GLU A 292 -11.00 16.17 -36.53
C GLU A 292 -9.69 16.56 -35.81
N LEU A 293 -9.78 17.56 -34.94
CA LEU A 293 -8.66 18.02 -34.10
C LEU A 293 -8.45 17.14 -32.84
N GLY A 294 -9.19 16.03 -32.70
CA GLY A 294 -8.99 15.06 -31.61
C GLY A 294 -9.78 15.37 -30.35
N TYR A 295 -10.76 16.27 -30.40
CA TYR A 295 -11.60 16.62 -29.25
C TYR A 295 -13.07 16.28 -29.50
N GLU A 296 -13.81 16.09 -28.40
CA GLU A 296 -15.27 15.84 -28.46
C GLU A 296 -16.01 16.89 -27.62
N ILE A 297 -17.16 17.36 -28.11
CA ILE A 297 -18.02 18.31 -27.40
C ILE A 297 -19.21 17.57 -26.83
N GLU A 298 -19.36 17.63 -25.51
CA GLU A 298 -20.51 17.12 -24.75
C GLU A 298 -21.38 18.30 -24.30
N ASP A 299 -22.65 18.32 -24.71
CA ASP A 299 -23.60 19.37 -24.31
C ASP A 299 -24.17 19.03 -22.91
N THR A 300 -23.82 19.78 -21.89
CA THR A 300 -24.31 19.60 -20.51
C THR A 300 -25.25 20.72 -20.10
N GLY A 301 -26.01 20.50 -19.01
CA GLY A 301 -26.87 21.54 -18.45
C GLY A 301 -26.13 22.79 -17.95
N ARG A 302 -24.79 22.73 -17.84
CA ARG A 302 -23.91 23.84 -17.44
C ARG A 302 -23.16 24.47 -18.64
N GLY A 303 -23.45 24.02 -19.85
CA GLY A 303 -22.80 24.45 -21.11
C GLY A 303 -22.01 23.34 -21.77
N PRO A 304 -21.42 23.59 -22.95
CA PRO A 304 -20.62 22.60 -23.66
C PRO A 304 -19.30 22.32 -22.91
N GLN A 305 -19.01 21.06 -22.72
CA GLN A 305 -17.72 20.56 -22.21
C GLN A 305 -16.93 19.97 -23.37
N VAL A 306 -15.61 20.16 -23.32
CA VAL A 306 -14.69 19.65 -24.33
C VAL A 306 -13.75 18.64 -23.66
N ARG A 307 -13.59 17.48 -24.31
CA ARG A 307 -12.66 16.44 -23.84
C ARG A 307 -11.78 15.98 -25.00
N SER A 308 -10.54 15.62 -24.71
CA SER A 308 -9.70 14.88 -25.67
C SER A 308 -10.27 13.50 -25.96
N ARG A 309 -10.10 13.00 -27.17
CA ARG A 309 -10.61 11.67 -27.61
C ARG A 309 -9.70 10.56 -27.20
#